data_2da5e212a97c748d149dbf936d5c873d
#
_entry.id   2da5e212a97c748d149dbf936d5c873d
#
_cell.length_a   1.000
_cell.length_b   1.000
_cell.length_c   1.000
_cell.angle_alpha   90.00
_cell.angle_beta   90.00
_cell.angle_gamma   90.00
#
_symmetry.space_group_name_H-M   'P 1'
#
loop_
_entity.id
_entity.type
_entity.pdbx_description
1 polymer ?
#
loop_
_entity_poly.entity_id
_entity_poly.type
_entity_poly.pdbx_seq_one_letter_code
_entity_poly.pdbx_strand_id
1 'polypeptide(L)'
;MENKISIRFFNDKEVRAIWDEENSKWWFSVPDSLDAKSKTKAYALFESSLLDSIEVGTVNGLKQIHGYLFGGLYDFAGKIRTVNISKGGFKFAAAEFLPETLDQIEKMSEDSFDQIIEKYVEMNVAHPFREGNGRTTRIWLDLILKRSLKKCVDWSQINKKEYLAAMEQSVMDSTKIKQLIQNALTDKINDREMFMKGIDYSYYYEEAE
;
A
#
# COMPACT_ATOMS: atom_id res chain seq x y z
N MET A 1 13.65 -8.78 30.63
CA MET A 1 12.27 -8.86 31.17
C MET A 1 11.42 -9.48 30.06
N GLU A 2 10.82 -10.65 30.31
CA GLU A 2 9.94 -11.27 29.34
C GLU A 2 8.59 -10.53 29.33
N ASN A 3 8.25 -9.92 28.21
CA ASN A 3 6.92 -9.36 28.03
C ASN A 3 5.90 -10.50 28.05
N LYS A 4 5.04 -10.54 29.04
CA LYS A 4 3.93 -11.50 29.08
C LYS A 4 2.93 -11.14 27.98
N ILE A 5 2.98 -11.86 26.88
CA ILE A 5 1.97 -11.77 25.81
C ILE A 5 0.83 -12.71 26.18
N SER A 6 -0.38 -12.21 26.22
CA SER A 6 -1.59 -13.01 26.43
C SER A 6 -2.51 -12.85 25.23
N ILE A 7 -2.99 -13.99 24.72
CA ILE A 7 -4.04 -14.01 23.70
C ILE A 7 -5.38 -13.95 24.43
N ARG A 8 -6.22 -12.99 24.08
CA ARG A 8 -7.57 -12.81 24.64
C ARG A 8 -8.58 -12.79 23.52
N PHE A 9 -9.78 -13.22 23.80
CA PHE A 9 -10.92 -13.12 22.87
C PHE A 9 -11.81 -11.95 23.29
N PHE A 10 -12.11 -11.06 22.35
CA PHE A 10 -13.07 -9.99 22.53
C PHE A 10 -14.09 -10.03 21.38
N ASN A 11 -15.35 -10.28 21.69
CA ASN A 11 -16.42 -10.50 20.70
C ASN A 11 -16.04 -11.57 19.66
N ASP A 12 -15.60 -12.74 20.12
CA ASP A 12 -15.16 -13.89 19.31
C ASP A 12 -13.96 -13.62 18.38
N LYS A 13 -13.21 -12.55 18.64
CA LYS A 13 -12.00 -12.19 17.91
C LYS A 13 -10.78 -12.32 18.81
N GLU A 14 -9.74 -12.95 18.25
CA GLU A 14 -8.43 -13.01 18.88
C GLU A 14 -7.80 -11.62 18.93
N VAL A 15 -7.40 -11.17 20.14
CA VAL A 15 -6.72 -9.91 20.38
C VAL A 15 -5.43 -10.18 21.12
N ARG A 16 -4.31 -9.71 20.61
CA ARG A 16 -3.05 -9.73 21.34
C ARG A 16 -3.06 -8.63 22.40
N ALA A 17 -2.77 -9.01 23.64
CA ALA A 17 -2.65 -8.10 24.75
C ALA A 17 -1.25 -8.20 25.35
N ILE A 18 -0.61 -7.06 25.60
CA ILE A 18 0.70 -6.95 26.27
C ILE A 18 0.47 -6.32 27.64
N TRP A 19 0.95 -6.99 28.69
CA TRP A 19 0.92 -6.44 30.03
C TRP A 19 2.08 -5.45 30.24
N ASP A 20 1.74 -4.22 30.60
CA ASP A 20 2.67 -3.17 30.98
C ASP A 20 2.78 -3.15 32.52
N GLU A 21 3.89 -3.70 33.03
CA GLU A 21 4.12 -3.80 34.47
C GLU A 21 4.32 -2.43 35.15
N GLU A 22 4.92 -1.46 34.43
CA GLU A 22 5.17 -0.13 34.99
C GLU A 22 3.87 0.63 35.25
N ASN A 23 2.91 0.50 34.35
CA ASN A 23 1.63 1.21 34.43
C ASN A 23 0.47 0.32 34.92
N SER A 24 0.72 -0.95 35.22
CA SER A 24 -0.27 -1.93 35.69
C SER A 24 -1.50 -1.99 34.80
N LYS A 25 -1.30 -2.00 33.46
CA LYS A 25 -2.39 -2.01 32.49
C LYS A 25 -2.11 -2.92 31.31
N TRP A 26 -3.19 -3.35 30.65
CA TRP A 26 -3.14 -4.10 29.41
C TRP A 26 -3.20 -3.15 28.22
N TRP A 27 -2.25 -3.29 27.29
CA TRP A 27 -2.32 -2.72 25.97
C TRP A 27 -2.89 -3.74 25.01
N PHE A 28 -3.92 -3.33 24.28
CA PHE A 28 -4.54 -4.18 23.26
C PHE A 28 -4.07 -3.71 21.89
N SER A 29 -3.52 -4.64 21.11
CA SER A 29 -3.14 -4.36 19.72
C SER A 29 -4.37 -4.32 18.83
N VAL A 30 -4.99 -3.15 18.74
CA VAL A 30 -6.10 -2.88 17.80
C VAL A 30 -5.64 -2.82 16.34
N PRO A 31 -4.38 -2.40 16.02
CA PRO A 31 -3.89 -2.36 14.64
C PRO A 31 -3.94 -3.71 13.91
N ASP A 32 -3.58 -4.81 14.57
CA ASP A 32 -3.54 -6.15 13.96
C ASP A 32 -4.93 -6.56 13.41
N SER A 33 -6.02 -6.15 14.06
CA SER A 33 -7.36 -6.50 13.62
C SER A 33 -7.80 -5.74 12.36
N LEU A 34 -7.38 -4.49 12.17
CA LEU A 34 -7.72 -3.68 10.98
C LEU A 34 -6.87 -4.11 9.78
N ASP A 35 -5.58 -4.36 10.00
CA ASP A 35 -4.69 -4.86 8.96
C ASP A 35 -5.09 -6.26 8.49
N ALA A 36 -5.41 -7.16 9.40
CA ALA A 36 -5.91 -8.50 9.05
C ALA A 36 -7.20 -8.44 8.21
N LYS A 37 -8.15 -7.55 8.57
CA LYS A 37 -9.39 -7.38 7.81
C LYS A 37 -9.14 -6.78 6.42
N SER A 38 -8.32 -5.75 6.31
CA SER A 38 -7.98 -5.15 5.01
C SER A 38 -7.18 -6.12 4.15
N LYS A 39 -6.31 -6.95 4.74
CA LYS A 39 -5.57 -8.01 4.05
C LYS A 39 -6.50 -9.08 3.47
N THR A 40 -7.49 -9.52 4.25
CA THR A 40 -8.52 -10.46 3.77
C THR A 40 -9.27 -9.90 2.56
N LYS A 41 -9.62 -8.60 2.59
CA LYS A 41 -10.23 -7.91 1.44
C LYS A 41 -9.28 -7.85 0.24
N ALA A 42 -7.99 -7.59 0.47
CA ALA A 42 -7.01 -7.57 -0.59
C ALA A 42 -6.89 -8.92 -1.30
N TYR A 43 -6.94 -10.04 -0.57
CA TYR A 43 -7.01 -11.38 -1.18
C TYR A 43 -8.28 -11.58 -1.99
N ALA A 44 -9.44 -11.19 -1.45
CA ALA A 44 -10.73 -11.33 -2.13
C ALA A 44 -10.83 -10.44 -3.38
N LEU A 45 -10.04 -9.39 -3.48
CA LEU A 45 -10.00 -8.50 -4.64
C LEU A 45 -9.68 -9.26 -5.93
N PHE A 46 -8.75 -10.22 -5.88
CA PHE A 46 -8.39 -11.05 -7.05
C PHE A 46 -9.55 -11.93 -7.54
N GLU A 47 -10.36 -12.43 -6.62
CA GLU A 47 -11.48 -13.34 -6.91
C GLU A 47 -12.79 -12.58 -7.21
N SER A 48 -12.76 -11.26 -7.07
CA SER A 48 -13.92 -10.40 -7.33
C SER A 48 -13.87 -9.83 -8.74
N SER A 49 -15.03 -9.60 -9.34
CA SER A 49 -15.15 -8.86 -10.61
C SER A 49 -14.77 -7.36 -10.48
N LEU A 50 -14.41 -6.91 -9.28
CA LEU A 50 -14.06 -5.52 -9.03
C LEU A 50 -12.78 -5.11 -9.77
N LEU A 51 -11.78 -6.01 -9.88
CA LEU A 51 -10.56 -5.73 -10.65
C LEU A 51 -10.85 -5.30 -12.08
N ASP A 52 -11.88 -5.87 -12.70
CA ASP A 52 -12.26 -5.57 -14.08
C ASP A 52 -12.96 -4.20 -14.21
N SER A 53 -13.50 -3.67 -13.11
CA SER A 53 -14.19 -2.36 -13.05
C SER A 53 -13.31 -1.21 -12.57
N ILE A 54 -12.07 -1.48 -12.14
CA ILE A 54 -11.13 -0.44 -11.69
C ILE A 54 -10.65 0.37 -12.90
N GLU A 55 -10.73 1.68 -12.77
CA GLU A 55 -10.18 2.62 -13.75
C GLU A 55 -8.65 2.68 -13.65
N VAL A 56 -7.99 1.73 -14.30
CA VAL A 56 -6.53 1.53 -14.18
C VAL A 56 -5.76 2.80 -14.59
N GLY A 57 -4.80 3.20 -13.76
CA GLY A 57 -3.91 4.34 -14.00
C GLY A 57 -4.51 5.70 -13.64
N THR A 58 -5.79 5.74 -13.23
CA THR A 58 -6.46 6.98 -12.81
C THR A 58 -6.46 7.18 -11.30
N VAL A 59 -6.67 8.42 -10.87
CA VAL A 59 -6.90 8.75 -9.45
C VAL A 59 -8.19 8.11 -8.95
N ASN A 60 -9.21 8.02 -9.82
CA ASN A 60 -10.47 7.35 -9.45
C ASN A 60 -10.24 5.85 -9.20
N GLY A 61 -9.46 5.17 -10.05
CA GLY A 61 -9.09 3.77 -9.84
C GLY A 61 -8.33 3.57 -8.54
N LEU A 62 -7.40 4.46 -8.19
CA LEU A 62 -6.70 4.43 -6.91
C LEU A 62 -7.68 4.56 -5.73
N LYS A 63 -8.67 5.48 -5.81
CA LYS A 63 -9.74 5.64 -4.80
C LYS A 63 -10.64 4.41 -4.72
N GLN A 64 -10.95 3.75 -5.84
CA GLN A 64 -11.72 2.50 -5.86
C GLN A 64 -11.00 1.40 -5.10
N ILE A 65 -9.70 1.18 -5.34
CA ILE A 65 -8.88 0.21 -4.61
C ILE A 65 -8.88 0.53 -3.11
N HIS A 66 -8.56 1.77 -2.74
CA HIS A 66 -8.52 2.19 -1.34
C HIS A 66 -9.89 2.05 -0.66
N GLY A 67 -10.96 2.46 -1.33
CA GLY A 67 -12.33 2.31 -0.85
C GLY A 67 -12.72 0.87 -0.59
N TYR A 68 -12.31 -0.06 -1.46
CA TYR A 68 -12.54 -1.47 -1.27
C TYR A 68 -11.74 -2.06 -0.10
N LEU A 69 -10.44 -1.79 -0.02
CA LEU A 69 -9.57 -2.34 1.02
C LEU A 69 -9.98 -1.88 2.42
N PHE A 70 -10.34 -0.61 2.56
CA PHE A 70 -10.52 0.04 3.85
C PHE A 70 -11.97 0.44 4.15
N GLY A 71 -12.92 0.22 3.24
CA GLY A 71 -14.35 0.47 3.44
C GLY A 71 -14.89 -0.31 4.65
N GLY A 72 -15.60 0.38 5.55
CA GLY A 72 -16.05 -0.19 6.81
C GLY A 72 -14.97 -0.35 7.88
N LEU A 73 -13.70 0.00 7.57
CA LEU A 73 -12.60 0.03 8.53
C LEU A 73 -12.25 1.48 8.92
N TYR A 74 -12.29 2.39 7.94
CA TYR A 74 -12.03 3.81 8.12
C TYR A 74 -13.12 4.67 7.48
N ASP A 75 -13.52 5.74 8.14
CA ASP A 75 -14.51 6.70 7.62
C ASP A 75 -14.01 7.48 6.39
N PHE A 76 -12.71 7.52 6.20
CA PHE A 76 -12.05 8.18 5.08
C PHE A 76 -11.69 7.23 3.93
N ALA A 77 -12.16 5.97 3.94
CA ALA A 77 -11.89 5.01 2.88
C ALA A 77 -12.30 5.56 1.50
N GLY A 78 -11.37 5.54 0.54
CA GLY A 78 -11.58 6.09 -0.81
C GLY A 78 -11.61 7.63 -0.91
N LYS A 79 -11.36 8.35 0.20
CA LYS A 79 -11.39 9.82 0.22
C LYS A 79 -9.99 10.41 0.29
N ILE A 80 -9.69 11.35 -0.59
CA ILE A 80 -8.45 12.12 -0.55
C ILE A 80 -8.39 12.92 0.76
N ARG A 81 -7.22 12.91 1.39
CA ARG A 81 -7.00 13.64 2.65
C ARG A 81 -7.07 15.14 2.47
N THR A 82 -7.51 15.83 3.50
CA THR A 82 -7.57 17.29 3.60
C THR A 82 -6.61 17.84 4.67
N VAL A 83 -5.74 16.97 5.21
CA VAL A 83 -4.77 17.32 6.26
C VAL A 83 -3.36 16.97 5.79
N ASN A 84 -2.38 17.73 6.27
CA ASN A 84 -0.97 17.43 6.03
C ASN A 84 -0.55 16.23 6.85
N ILE A 85 0.28 15.38 6.28
CA ILE A 85 0.83 14.18 6.92
C ILE A 85 2.34 14.08 6.69
N SER A 86 3.01 13.38 7.60
CA SER A 86 4.44 13.07 7.51
C SER A 86 4.72 11.69 8.10
N LYS A 87 5.81 11.06 7.68
CA LYS A 87 6.28 9.77 8.21
C LYS A 87 7.81 9.80 8.29
N GLY A 88 8.38 9.44 9.44
CA GLY A 88 9.84 9.37 9.61
C GLY A 88 10.59 10.68 9.30
N GLY A 89 9.95 11.84 9.50
CA GLY A 89 10.53 13.15 9.15
C GLY A 89 10.30 13.58 7.70
N PHE A 90 9.88 12.70 6.82
CA PHE A 90 9.50 13.04 5.44
C PHE A 90 8.12 13.69 5.41
N LYS A 91 8.00 14.85 4.75
CA LYS A 91 6.73 15.55 4.53
C LYS A 91 6.21 15.22 3.14
N PHE A 92 5.03 14.63 3.08
CA PHE A 92 4.33 14.38 1.81
C PHE A 92 3.74 15.68 1.23
N ALA A 93 3.20 15.62 0.01
CA ALA A 93 2.59 16.77 -0.63
C ALA A 93 1.60 17.48 0.30
N ALA A 94 1.61 18.82 0.30
CA ALA A 94 0.68 19.57 1.12
C ALA A 94 -0.77 19.35 0.65
N ALA A 95 -1.69 19.19 1.60
CA ALA A 95 -3.08 18.81 1.30
C ALA A 95 -3.78 19.81 0.38
N GLU A 96 -3.44 21.09 0.46
CA GLU A 96 -4.00 22.16 -0.39
C GLU A 96 -3.65 21.99 -1.87
N PHE A 97 -2.49 21.39 -2.20
CA PHE A 97 -2.04 21.17 -3.57
C PHE A 97 -2.37 19.77 -4.11
N LEU A 98 -2.91 18.87 -3.28
CA LEU A 98 -3.23 17.51 -3.71
C LEU A 98 -4.14 17.43 -4.93
N PRO A 99 -5.22 18.24 -5.06
CA PRO A 99 -6.09 18.15 -6.23
C PRO A 99 -5.33 18.41 -7.54
N GLU A 100 -4.49 19.44 -7.57
CA GLU A 100 -3.68 19.77 -8.74
C GLU A 100 -2.57 18.74 -8.99
N THR A 101 -1.88 18.31 -7.93
CA THR A 101 -0.84 17.29 -8.02
C THR A 101 -1.39 15.97 -8.58
N LEU A 102 -2.56 15.54 -8.11
CA LEU A 102 -3.18 14.31 -8.57
C LEU A 102 -3.66 14.41 -10.03
N ASP A 103 -4.18 15.57 -10.45
CA ASP A 103 -4.53 15.83 -11.85
C ASP A 103 -3.30 15.77 -12.78
N GLN A 104 -2.15 16.28 -12.33
CA GLN A 104 -0.89 16.17 -13.07
C GLN A 104 -0.39 14.73 -13.15
N ILE A 105 -0.41 13.99 -12.03
CA ILE A 105 0.00 12.58 -12.00
C ILE A 105 -0.89 11.74 -12.91
N GLU A 106 -2.20 11.98 -12.91
CA GLU A 106 -3.13 11.25 -13.78
C GLU A 106 -2.77 11.39 -15.26
N LYS A 107 -2.31 12.56 -15.69
CA LYS A 107 -1.91 12.86 -17.06
C LYS A 107 -0.52 12.32 -17.46
N MET A 108 0.27 11.81 -16.52
CA MET A 108 1.57 11.24 -16.84
C MET A 108 1.42 10.01 -17.74
N SER A 109 2.31 9.88 -18.73
CA SER A 109 2.32 8.77 -19.68
C SER A 109 2.65 7.42 -18.99
N GLU A 110 2.13 6.35 -19.59
CA GLU A 110 2.33 4.96 -19.17
C GLU A 110 2.83 4.08 -20.33
N ASP A 111 3.49 4.69 -21.33
CA ASP A 111 3.92 4.01 -22.56
C ASP A 111 5.19 3.16 -22.37
N SER A 112 5.94 3.40 -21.30
CA SER A 112 7.15 2.66 -20.98
C SER A 112 7.24 2.34 -19.48
N PHE A 113 8.08 1.36 -19.16
CA PHE A 113 8.37 1.01 -17.77
C PHE A 113 8.84 2.22 -16.95
N ASP A 114 9.77 2.99 -17.49
CA ASP A 114 10.33 4.16 -16.80
C ASP A 114 9.26 5.20 -16.47
N GLN A 115 8.35 5.48 -17.41
CA GLN A 115 7.25 6.41 -17.21
C GLN A 115 6.25 5.90 -16.16
N ILE A 116 5.95 4.60 -16.18
CA ILE A 116 5.08 3.98 -15.17
C ILE A 116 5.69 4.10 -13.78
N ILE A 117 6.99 3.84 -13.63
CA ILE A 117 7.64 3.95 -12.32
C ILE A 117 7.76 5.41 -11.87
N GLU A 118 8.02 6.37 -12.75
CA GLU A 118 7.94 7.80 -12.39
C GLU A 118 6.55 8.17 -11.87
N LYS A 119 5.50 7.77 -12.57
CA LYS A 119 4.12 7.99 -12.15
C LYS A 119 3.82 7.35 -10.77
N TYR A 120 4.35 6.17 -10.52
CA TYR A 120 4.25 5.48 -9.23
C TYR A 120 4.99 6.23 -8.12
N VAL A 121 6.19 6.74 -8.38
CA VAL A 121 6.99 7.55 -7.44
C VAL A 121 6.23 8.82 -7.08
N GLU A 122 5.73 9.57 -8.05
CA GLU A 122 4.95 10.79 -7.83
C GLU A 122 3.69 10.52 -6.99
N MET A 123 3.00 9.40 -7.24
CA MET A 123 1.84 9.02 -6.43
C MET A 123 2.22 8.69 -4.97
N ASN A 124 3.40 8.09 -4.74
CA ASN A 124 3.90 7.86 -3.39
C ASN A 124 4.31 9.17 -2.69
N VAL A 125 4.85 10.14 -3.41
CA VAL A 125 5.16 11.49 -2.88
C VAL A 125 3.87 12.25 -2.56
N ALA A 126 2.87 12.16 -3.42
CA ALA A 126 1.55 12.75 -3.19
C ALA A 126 0.89 12.19 -1.92
N HIS A 127 0.98 10.89 -1.70
CA HIS A 127 0.46 10.18 -0.51
C HIS A 127 -0.98 10.58 -0.19
N PRO A 128 -1.96 10.31 -1.10
CA PRO A 128 -3.24 10.99 -1.11
C PRO A 128 -4.21 10.60 0.01
N PHE A 129 -3.97 9.52 0.73
CA PHE A 129 -4.84 9.05 1.82
C PHE A 129 -4.22 9.28 3.19
N ARG A 130 -5.05 9.23 4.25
CA ARG A 130 -4.57 9.34 5.63
C ARG A 130 -3.78 8.11 6.09
N GLU A 131 -4.16 6.93 5.58
CA GLU A 131 -3.55 5.63 5.88
C GLU A 131 -3.70 4.72 4.66
N GLY A 132 -2.90 3.63 4.56
CA GLY A 132 -3.05 2.61 3.51
C GLY A 132 -2.50 2.98 2.13
N ASN A 133 -1.77 4.08 2.00
CA ASN A 133 -1.24 4.53 0.71
C ASN A 133 -0.35 3.46 0.05
N GLY A 134 0.66 2.94 0.75
CA GLY A 134 1.57 1.94 0.19
C GLY A 134 0.86 0.68 -0.30
N ARG A 135 -0.06 0.15 0.49
CA ARG A 135 -0.87 -1.04 0.13
C ARG A 135 -1.71 -0.80 -1.12
N THR A 136 -2.31 0.38 -1.23
CA THR A 136 -3.15 0.77 -2.36
C THR A 136 -2.32 1.04 -3.62
N THR A 137 -1.22 1.80 -3.49
CA THR A 137 -0.40 2.20 -4.65
C THR A 137 0.37 1.02 -5.26
N ARG A 138 0.74 -0.01 -4.48
CA ARG A 138 1.37 -1.23 -5.04
C ARG A 138 0.40 -2.03 -5.91
N ILE A 139 -0.87 -2.19 -5.49
CA ILE A 139 -1.90 -2.81 -6.32
C ILE A 139 -2.16 -1.97 -7.57
N TRP A 140 -2.25 -0.66 -7.43
CA TRP A 140 -2.46 0.27 -8.54
C TRP A 140 -1.32 0.19 -9.58
N LEU A 141 -0.06 0.11 -9.12
CA LEU A 141 1.11 -0.10 -9.99
C LEU A 141 1.00 -1.42 -10.75
N ASP A 142 0.69 -2.53 -10.07
CA ASP A 142 0.57 -3.83 -10.72
C ASP A 142 -0.53 -3.85 -11.80
N LEU A 143 -1.64 -3.15 -11.58
CA LEU A 143 -2.69 -3.01 -12.59
C LEU A 143 -2.22 -2.20 -13.81
N ILE A 144 -1.45 -1.14 -13.63
CA ILE A 144 -0.87 -0.35 -14.72
C ILE A 144 0.13 -1.21 -15.52
N LEU A 145 1.06 -1.87 -14.83
CA LEU A 145 2.04 -2.75 -15.47
C LEU A 145 1.36 -3.89 -16.24
N LYS A 146 0.30 -4.48 -15.67
CA LYS A 146 -0.49 -5.53 -16.32
C LYS A 146 -1.15 -5.02 -17.60
N ARG A 147 -1.77 -3.84 -17.55
CA ARG A 147 -2.43 -3.24 -18.71
C ARG A 147 -1.43 -2.89 -19.81
N SER A 148 -0.37 -2.17 -19.47
CA SER A 148 0.54 -1.55 -20.44
C SER A 148 1.65 -2.48 -20.91
N LEU A 149 2.23 -3.29 -20.01
CA LEU A 149 3.41 -4.11 -20.32
C LEU A 149 3.20 -5.61 -20.22
N LYS A 150 2.00 -6.08 -19.82
CA LYS A 150 1.74 -7.51 -19.56
C LYS A 150 2.71 -8.09 -18.51
N LYS A 151 3.02 -7.32 -17.49
CA LYS A 151 3.90 -7.67 -16.37
C LYS A 151 3.22 -7.32 -15.05
N CYS A 152 3.69 -7.93 -13.96
CA CYS A 152 3.43 -7.52 -12.58
C CYS A 152 4.72 -7.67 -11.76
N VAL A 153 4.71 -7.22 -10.52
CA VAL A 153 5.89 -7.29 -9.65
C VAL A 153 5.82 -8.53 -8.77
N ASP A 154 6.85 -9.37 -8.79
CA ASP A 154 7.07 -10.35 -7.71
C ASP A 154 7.66 -9.64 -6.49
N TRP A 155 6.79 -9.08 -5.66
CA TRP A 155 7.19 -8.33 -4.46
C TRP A 155 8.05 -9.13 -3.49
N SER A 156 8.02 -10.46 -3.55
CA SER A 156 8.87 -11.32 -2.72
C SER A 156 10.36 -11.28 -3.09
N GLN A 157 10.69 -10.80 -4.27
CA GLN A 157 12.08 -10.64 -4.73
C GLN A 157 12.70 -9.33 -4.23
N ILE A 158 11.92 -8.45 -3.61
CA ILE A 158 12.37 -7.14 -3.16
C ILE A 158 12.50 -7.12 -1.64
N ASN A 159 13.68 -6.81 -1.12
CA ASN A 159 13.90 -6.68 0.31
C ASN A 159 13.20 -5.43 0.85
N LYS A 160 12.51 -5.55 2.00
CA LYS A 160 11.78 -4.46 2.65
C LYS A 160 12.63 -3.21 2.89
N LYS A 161 13.83 -3.37 3.49
CA LYS A 161 14.71 -2.23 3.81
C LYS A 161 15.20 -1.54 2.55
N GLU A 162 15.58 -2.32 1.53
CA GLU A 162 16.01 -1.78 0.24
C GLU A 162 14.88 -1.05 -0.47
N TYR A 163 13.66 -1.60 -0.45
CA TYR A 163 12.50 -0.95 -1.04
C TYR A 163 12.19 0.39 -0.37
N LEU A 164 12.11 0.42 0.96
CA LEU A 164 11.79 1.64 1.69
C LEU A 164 12.85 2.71 1.49
N ALA A 165 14.14 2.35 1.56
CA ALA A 165 15.25 3.27 1.29
C ALA A 165 15.23 3.80 -0.15
N ALA A 166 14.95 2.93 -1.13
CA ALA A 166 14.84 3.34 -2.53
C ALA A 166 13.64 4.26 -2.78
N MET A 167 12.51 4.05 -2.08
CA MET A 167 11.35 4.94 -2.15
C MET A 167 11.63 6.31 -1.52
N GLU A 168 12.34 6.38 -0.40
CA GLU A 168 12.77 7.66 0.18
C GLU A 168 13.72 8.42 -0.75
N GLN A 169 14.69 7.70 -1.35
CA GLN A 169 15.64 8.29 -2.31
C GLN A 169 14.96 8.73 -3.61
N SER A 170 13.87 8.08 -4.02
CA SER A 170 13.22 8.28 -5.32
C SER A 170 12.72 9.71 -5.56
N VAL A 171 12.51 10.48 -4.49
CA VAL A 171 12.16 11.91 -4.58
C VAL A 171 13.24 12.72 -5.31
N MET A 172 14.51 12.31 -5.19
CA MET A 172 15.66 12.97 -5.82
C MET A 172 16.21 12.17 -6.99
N ASP A 173 16.16 10.83 -6.90
CA ASP A 173 16.69 9.90 -7.89
C ASP A 173 15.93 8.58 -7.86
N SER A 174 15.12 8.33 -8.89
CA SER A 174 14.30 7.13 -9.03
C SER A 174 15.06 5.90 -9.56
N THR A 175 16.37 6.02 -9.86
CA THR A 175 17.16 4.95 -10.48
C THR A 175 17.12 3.65 -9.66
N LYS A 176 17.27 3.74 -8.35
CA LYS A 176 17.31 2.55 -7.48
C LYS A 176 15.97 1.83 -7.42
N ILE A 177 14.87 2.55 -7.28
CA ILE A 177 13.53 1.93 -7.24
C ILE A 177 13.16 1.32 -8.59
N LYS A 178 13.51 1.97 -9.71
CA LYS A 178 13.37 1.41 -11.06
C LYS A 178 14.10 0.08 -11.19
N GLN A 179 15.36 0.02 -10.77
CA GLN A 179 16.16 -1.19 -10.83
C GLN A 179 15.58 -2.33 -9.99
N LEU A 180 15.14 -2.04 -8.75
CA LEU A 180 14.54 -3.04 -7.87
C LEU A 180 13.27 -3.63 -8.48
N ILE A 181 12.37 -2.78 -8.96
CA ILE A 181 11.11 -3.23 -9.56
C ILE A 181 11.37 -3.96 -10.88
N GLN A 182 12.26 -3.45 -11.73
CA GLN A 182 12.58 -4.08 -13.02
C GLN A 182 13.12 -5.52 -12.86
N ASN A 183 13.98 -5.73 -11.87
CA ASN A 183 14.54 -7.05 -11.57
C ASN A 183 13.49 -8.04 -11.02
N ALA A 184 12.39 -7.52 -10.45
CA ALA A 184 11.30 -8.31 -9.89
C ALA A 184 10.10 -8.47 -10.84
N LEU A 185 10.18 -7.95 -12.08
CA LEU A 185 9.08 -8.10 -13.03
C LEU A 185 8.88 -9.55 -13.45
N THR A 186 7.62 -9.97 -13.53
CA THR A 186 7.20 -11.28 -14.02
C THR A 186 6.02 -11.17 -14.99
N ASP A 187 5.81 -12.18 -15.82
CA ASP A 187 4.66 -12.30 -16.74
C ASP A 187 3.50 -13.09 -16.14
N LYS A 188 3.58 -13.50 -14.87
CA LYS A 188 2.53 -14.23 -14.15
C LYS A 188 1.35 -13.33 -13.74
N ILE A 189 0.83 -12.54 -14.67
CA ILE A 189 -0.17 -11.50 -14.41
C ILE A 189 -1.56 -12.00 -13.99
N ASN A 190 -1.88 -13.27 -14.28
CA ASN A 190 -3.15 -13.90 -13.91
C ASN A 190 -2.94 -15.06 -12.93
N ASP A 191 -1.77 -15.15 -12.32
CA ASP A 191 -1.45 -16.19 -11.35
C ASP A 191 -1.94 -15.79 -9.96
N ARG A 192 -2.85 -16.61 -9.41
CA ARG A 192 -3.45 -16.36 -8.09
C ARG A 192 -2.40 -16.37 -6.97
N GLU A 193 -1.46 -17.31 -7.02
CA GLU A 193 -0.42 -17.44 -5.99
C GLU A 193 0.50 -16.21 -6.02
N MET A 194 0.86 -15.73 -7.22
CA MET A 194 1.65 -14.51 -7.39
C MET A 194 0.94 -13.30 -6.77
N PHE A 195 -0.38 -13.15 -7.02
CA PHE A 195 -1.16 -12.06 -6.45
C PHE A 195 -1.21 -12.14 -4.91
N MET A 196 -1.55 -13.32 -4.36
CA MET A 196 -1.63 -13.52 -2.90
C MET A 196 -0.30 -13.22 -2.22
N LYS A 197 0.80 -13.70 -2.79
CA LYS A 197 2.15 -13.44 -2.34
C LYS A 197 2.50 -11.94 -2.39
N GLY A 198 2.09 -11.25 -3.45
CA GLY A 198 2.23 -9.80 -3.57
C GLY A 198 1.51 -9.05 -2.44
N ILE A 199 0.30 -9.46 -2.09
CA ILE A 199 -0.44 -8.93 -0.95
C ILE A 199 0.31 -9.18 0.36
N ASP A 200 0.83 -10.39 0.59
CA ASP A 200 1.59 -10.72 1.80
C ASP A 200 2.78 -9.78 2.00
N TYR A 201 3.58 -9.58 0.96
CA TYR A 201 4.74 -8.69 1.00
C TYR A 201 4.33 -7.22 1.11
N SER A 202 3.25 -6.82 0.46
CA SER A 202 2.72 -5.46 0.56
C SER A 202 2.34 -5.10 2.01
N TYR A 203 1.76 -6.04 2.75
CA TYR A 203 1.44 -5.84 4.17
C TYR A 203 2.69 -5.92 5.05
N TYR A 204 3.58 -6.87 4.79
CA TYR A 204 4.87 -6.97 5.49
C TYR A 204 5.70 -5.67 5.42
N TYR A 205 5.65 -4.93 4.32
CA TYR A 205 6.37 -3.67 4.19
C TYR A 205 5.84 -2.57 5.13
N GLU A 206 4.60 -2.66 5.58
CA GLU A 206 3.98 -1.68 6.49
C GLU A 206 4.13 -2.05 7.98
N GLU A 207 4.58 -3.26 8.30
CA GLU A 207 4.83 -3.67 9.69
C GLU A 207 5.94 -2.82 10.30
N ALA A 208 5.77 -2.39 11.56
CA ALA A 208 6.84 -1.74 12.32
C ALA A 208 7.99 -2.73 12.58
N GLU A 209 9.23 -2.23 12.59
CA GLU A 209 10.41 -3.00 13.01
C GLU A 209 10.41 -3.21 14.52
#